data_929468b34c1db852911821b3e8536368
#
_entry.id   929468b34c1db852911821b3e8536368
#
_cell.length_a   1.000
_cell.length_b   1.000
_cell.length_c   1.000
_cell.angle_alpha   90.00
_cell.angle_beta   90.00
_cell.angle_gamma   90.00
#
_symmetry.space_group_name_H-M   'P 1'
#
loop_
_entity.id
_entity.type
_entity.pdbx_description
1 polymer ?
#
loop_
_entity_poly.entity_id
_entity_poly.type
_entity_poly.pdbx_seq_one_letter_code
_entity_poly.pdbx_strand_id
1 'polypeptide(L)'
;MKKALLCIFLSALFLIMKDESFGQANIKPRLNHIAIYVVDLQVSTAFYRDMVGLDTIPEPFHDGKHTWFNIAPKSHLHVISGAESPTVHNKNSHLCFSVASVDEFIKRLDKNKIEYENWAGEKKSVTDRVDGVKQIWFKDPDGYWIEINDAKEQF
;
A
#
# COMPACT_ATOMS: atom_id res chain seq x y z
N MET A 1 18.21 -70.45 2.43
CA MET A 1 18.26 -69.52 1.29
C MET A 1 16.94 -68.79 1.03
N LYS A 2 15.77 -69.41 1.14
CA LYS A 2 14.44 -68.75 0.84
C LYS A 2 14.06 -67.63 1.83
N LYS A 3 14.48 -67.66 3.10
CA LYS A 3 14.16 -66.61 4.09
C LYS A 3 14.98 -65.34 3.96
N ALA A 4 16.24 -65.41 3.46
CA ALA A 4 17.08 -64.25 3.23
C ALA A 4 16.60 -63.43 2.01
N LEU A 5 16.01 -64.08 0.99
CA LEU A 5 15.50 -63.40 -0.20
C LEU A 5 14.23 -62.60 0.09
N LEU A 6 13.41 -63.04 1.02
CA LEU A 6 12.17 -62.33 1.41
C LEU A 6 12.48 -61.02 2.17
N CYS A 7 13.50 -61.01 3.01
CA CYS A 7 13.89 -59.78 3.74
C CYS A 7 14.45 -58.70 2.80
N ILE A 8 15.16 -59.08 1.71
CA ILE A 8 15.70 -58.16 0.74
C ILE A 8 14.56 -57.50 -0.11
N PHE A 9 13.52 -58.27 -0.41
CA PHE A 9 12.36 -57.71 -1.14
C PHE A 9 11.53 -56.74 -0.26
N LEU A 10 11.40 -56.97 1.06
CA LEU A 10 10.69 -56.03 1.96
C LEU A 10 11.48 -54.75 2.18
N SER A 11 12.79 -54.79 2.25
CA SER A 11 13.64 -53.59 2.39
C SER A 11 13.71 -52.74 1.11
N ALA A 12 13.61 -53.37 -0.08
CA ALA A 12 13.55 -52.64 -1.34
C ALA A 12 12.20 -51.90 -1.57
N LEU A 13 11.10 -52.41 -0.98
CA LEU A 13 9.79 -51.76 -1.09
C LEU A 13 9.67 -50.51 -0.23
N PHE A 14 10.48 -50.39 0.83
CA PHE A 14 10.48 -49.18 1.70
C PHE A 14 11.24 -47.99 1.10
N LEU A 15 12.10 -48.23 0.09
CA LEU A 15 12.90 -47.18 -0.60
C LEU A 15 12.20 -46.48 -1.75
N ILE A 16 10.94 -46.86 -2.08
CA ILE A 16 10.17 -46.29 -3.18
C ILE A 16 9.06 -45.35 -2.67
N MET A 17 8.87 -45.20 -1.35
CA MET A 17 8.06 -44.12 -0.82
C MET A 17 8.86 -42.81 -0.97
N LYS A 18 8.86 -42.24 -2.16
CA LYS A 18 9.11 -40.82 -2.30
C LYS A 18 8.04 -40.14 -1.48
N ASP A 19 8.44 -39.57 -0.35
CA ASP A 19 7.63 -38.52 0.29
C ASP A 19 7.36 -37.47 -0.78
N GLU A 20 6.21 -37.57 -1.43
CA GLU A 20 5.60 -36.40 -2.08
C GLU A 20 5.24 -35.47 -0.91
N SER A 21 6.23 -34.72 -0.46
CA SER A 21 6.00 -33.53 0.33
C SER A 21 5.12 -32.65 -0.55
N PHE A 22 3.80 -32.73 -0.36
CA PHE A 22 2.88 -31.73 -0.83
C PHE A 22 3.35 -30.42 -0.24
N GLY A 23 4.18 -29.68 -0.98
CA GLY A 23 4.65 -28.37 -0.62
C GLY A 23 3.42 -27.56 -0.29
N GLN A 24 3.22 -27.26 0.99
CA GLN A 24 2.09 -26.48 1.47
C GLN A 24 2.12 -25.17 0.69
N ALA A 25 1.16 -24.98 -0.21
CA ALA A 25 1.09 -23.78 -1.01
C ALA A 25 1.17 -22.58 -0.08
N ASN A 26 2.07 -21.63 -0.37
CA ASN A 26 2.22 -20.44 0.44
C ASN A 26 0.93 -19.61 0.32
N ILE A 27 0.01 -19.80 1.26
CA ILE A 27 -1.29 -19.12 1.32
C ILE A 27 -1.21 -17.77 2.04
N LYS A 28 0.00 -17.25 2.33
CA LYS A 28 0.16 -15.92 2.94
C LYS A 28 -0.39 -14.86 1.99
N PRO A 29 -1.42 -14.12 2.40
CA PRO A 29 -1.92 -13.02 1.60
C PRO A 29 -0.87 -11.90 1.52
N ARG A 30 -0.92 -11.15 0.45
CA ARG A 30 -0.17 -9.90 0.30
C ARG A 30 -1.14 -8.79 -0.11
N LEU A 31 -0.79 -7.56 0.24
CA LEU A 31 -1.56 -6.41 -0.21
C LEU A 31 -1.56 -6.34 -1.74
N ASN A 32 -2.74 -6.36 -2.34
CA ASN A 32 -2.93 -6.20 -3.78
C ASN A 32 -3.31 -4.75 -4.12
N HIS A 33 -4.32 -4.21 -3.43
CA HIS A 33 -4.72 -2.82 -3.62
C HIS A 33 -5.42 -2.27 -2.37
N ILE A 34 -5.50 -0.96 -2.32
CA ILE A 34 -6.35 -0.17 -1.42
C ILE A 34 -7.33 0.57 -2.32
N ALA A 35 -8.60 0.67 -1.93
CA ALA A 35 -9.61 1.45 -2.64
C ALA A 35 -10.06 2.63 -1.79
N ILE A 36 -10.24 3.78 -2.43
CA ILE A 36 -10.87 4.98 -1.86
C ILE A 36 -12.08 5.38 -2.72
N TYR A 37 -13.12 5.87 -2.06
CA TYR A 37 -14.36 6.25 -2.70
C TYR A 37 -14.53 7.77 -2.67
N VAL A 38 -14.58 8.40 -3.86
CA VAL A 38 -14.44 9.85 -4.03
C VAL A 38 -15.66 10.47 -4.72
N VAL A 39 -15.88 11.76 -4.48
CA VAL A 39 -16.97 12.51 -5.10
C VAL A 39 -16.67 12.79 -6.57
N ASP A 40 -15.49 13.34 -6.84
CA ASP A 40 -15.05 13.73 -8.20
C ASP A 40 -13.76 12.99 -8.58
N LEU A 41 -13.90 12.09 -9.57
CA LEU A 41 -12.78 11.29 -10.05
C LEU A 41 -11.64 12.15 -10.60
N GLN A 42 -11.95 13.22 -11.33
CA GLN A 42 -10.92 14.02 -11.99
C GLN A 42 -10.14 14.85 -10.98
N VAL A 43 -10.83 15.44 -10.00
CA VAL A 43 -10.22 16.20 -8.91
C VAL A 43 -9.29 15.30 -8.09
N SER A 44 -9.78 14.12 -7.67
CA SER A 44 -8.99 13.19 -6.87
C SER A 44 -7.86 12.57 -7.68
N THR A 45 -8.08 12.25 -8.97
CA THR A 45 -7.01 11.77 -9.86
C THR A 45 -5.89 12.81 -10.01
N ALA A 46 -6.23 14.07 -10.26
CA ALA A 46 -5.25 15.16 -10.36
C ALA A 46 -4.48 15.32 -9.03
N PHE A 47 -5.18 15.25 -7.90
CA PHE A 47 -4.55 15.35 -6.59
C PHE A 47 -3.51 14.23 -6.34
N TYR A 48 -3.87 12.99 -6.56
CA TYR A 48 -2.93 11.86 -6.34
C TYR A 48 -1.78 11.86 -7.34
N ARG A 49 -2.03 12.22 -8.60
CA ARG A 49 -0.98 12.32 -9.62
C ARG A 49 -0.04 13.50 -9.38
N ASP A 50 -0.59 14.72 -9.24
CA ASP A 50 0.21 15.94 -9.30
C ASP A 50 0.70 16.38 -7.93
N MET A 51 -0.09 16.11 -6.87
CA MET A 51 0.22 16.52 -5.51
C MET A 51 0.97 15.43 -4.74
N VAL A 52 0.44 14.21 -4.71
CA VAL A 52 1.13 13.09 -4.05
C VAL A 52 2.30 12.62 -4.91
N GLY A 53 2.15 12.61 -6.23
CA GLY A 53 3.18 12.23 -7.19
C GLY A 53 3.12 10.76 -7.60
N LEU A 54 1.91 10.18 -7.61
CA LEU A 54 1.72 8.78 -7.99
C LEU A 54 1.56 8.64 -9.52
N ASP A 55 2.12 7.58 -10.08
CA ASP A 55 1.95 7.22 -11.48
C ASP A 55 0.64 6.48 -11.70
N THR A 56 -0.15 6.93 -12.69
CA THR A 56 -1.34 6.21 -13.14
C THR A 56 -0.96 4.94 -13.90
N ILE A 57 -1.78 3.91 -13.76
CA ILE A 57 -1.67 2.66 -14.51
C ILE A 57 -2.99 2.36 -15.23
N PRO A 58 -2.98 1.57 -16.33
CA PRO A 58 -4.20 1.15 -17.00
C PRO A 58 -5.16 0.42 -16.05
N GLU A 59 -6.45 0.77 -16.12
CA GLU A 59 -7.52 0.08 -15.43
C GLU A 59 -8.39 -0.68 -16.45
N PRO A 60 -8.95 -1.85 -16.10
CA PRO A 60 -9.60 -2.72 -17.09
C PRO A 60 -11.07 -2.39 -17.38
N PHE A 61 -11.71 -1.52 -16.58
CA PHE A 61 -13.16 -1.31 -16.68
C PHE A 61 -13.54 -0.34 -17.78
N HIS A 62 -12.73 0.68 -18.04
CA HIS A 62 -12.95 1.75 -19.04
C HIS A 62 -14.33 2.40 -18.93
N ASP A 63 -14.89 2.49 -17.71
CA ASP A 63 -16.23 2.98 -17.44
C ASP A 63 -16.27 4.46 -17.01
N GLY A 64 -15.09 5.11 -16.95
CA GLY A 64 -14.94 6.50 -16.53
C GLY A 64 -15.17 6.74 -15.05
N LYS A 65 -15.24 5.69 -14.23
CA LYS A 65 -15.47 5.77 -12.78
C LYS A 65 -14.24 5.40 -11.96
N HIS A 66 -13.18 4.94 -12.59
CA HIS A 66 -11.99 4.43 -11.92
C HIS A 66 -10.72 5.12 -12.41
N THR A 67 -9.79 5.36 -11.50
CA THR A 67 -8.38 5.63 -11.81
C THR A 67 -7.52 4.76 -10.89
N TRP A 68 -6.54 4.09 -11.47
CA TRP A 68 -5.61 3.27 -10.72
C TRP A 68 -4.23 3.90 -10.69
N PHE A 69 -3.57 3.81 -9.54
CA PHE A 69 -2.20 4.26 -9.34
C PHE A 69 -1.32 3.13 -8.84
N ASN A 70 -0.06 3.16 -9.27
CA ASN A 70 0.97 2.31 -8.68
C ASN A 70 1.41 2.90 -7.32
N ILE A 71 1.39 2.11 -6.25
CA ILE A 71 1.83 2.56 -4.91
C ILE A 71 2.98 1.73 -4.35
N ALA A 72 3.21 0.52 -4.89
CA ALA A 72 4.33 -0.33 -4.54
C ALA A 72 4.43 -1.47 -5.57
N PRO A 73 5.53 -2.24 -5.61
CA PRO A 73 5.61 -3.41 -6.47
C PRO A 73 4.39 -4.32 -6.30
N LYS A 74 3.55 -4.41 -7.34
CA LYS A 74 2.33 -5.24 -7.37
C LYS A 74 1.23 -4.81 -6.38
N SER A 75 1.21 -3.54 -5.97
CA SER A 75 0.16 -2.95 -5.13
C SER A 75 -0.33 -1.64 -5.71
N HIS A 76 -1.63 -1.44 -5.70
CA HIS A 76 -2.27 -0.32 -6.38
C HIS A 76 -3.17 0.47 -5.42
N LEU A 77 -3.38 1.75 -5.73
CA LEU A 77 -4.46 2.56 -5.18
C LEU A 77 -5.55 2.68 -6.25
N HIS A 78 -6.76 2.28 -5.91
CA HIS A 78 -7.93 2.43 -6.76
C HIS A 78 -8.76 3.62 -6.26
N VAL A 79 -8.86 4.66 -7.07
CA VAL A 79 -9.74 5.80 -6.85
C VAL A 79 -11.03 5.53 -7.60
N ILE A 80 -12.16 5.49 -6.89
CA ILE A 80 -13.46 5.09 -7.42
C ILE A 80 -14.45 6.22 -7.16
N SER A 81 -15.07 6.75 -8.20
CA SER A 81 -16.06 7.82 -8.07
C SER A 81 -17.47 7.30 -7.74
N GLY A 82 -18.29 8.15 -7.14
CA GLY A 82 -19.70 7.89 -6.83
C GLY A 82 -20.10 8.24 -5.40
N ALA A 83 -19.18 8.76 -4.59
CA ALA A 83 -19.53 9.29 -3.27
C ALA A 83 -20.42 10.55 -3.43
N GLU A 84 -21.44 10.68 -2.58
CA GLU A 84 -22.35 11.84 -2.60
C GLU A 84 -21.71 13.08 -1.98
N SER A 85 -20.82 12.90 -1.03
CA SER A 85 -20.11 13.96 -0.32
C SER A 85 -18.83 13.46 0.30
N PRO A 86 -17.85 14.36 0.56
CA PRO A 86 -16.64 14.00 1.31
C PRO A 86 -16.99 13.45 2.70
N THR A 87 -16.20 12.50 3.18
CA THR A 87 -16.42 11.83 4.47
C THR A 87 -15.40 12.28 5.50
N VAL A 88 -15.81 12.34 6.77
CA VAL A 88 -14.88 12.59 7.89
C VAL A 88 -14.20 11.28 8.25
N HIS A 89 -12.90 11.21 7.98
CA HIS A 89 -12.06 10.06 8.33
C HIS A 89 -11.26 10.29 9.61
N ASN A 90 -11.06 9.22 10.38
CA ASN A 90 -10.19 9.27 11.54
C ASN A 90 -8.71 9.31 11.10
N LYS A 91 -7.89 10.20 11.68
CA LYS A 91 -6.48 10.36 11.34
C LYS A 91 -5.65 9.08 11.57
N ASN A 92 -6.06 8.21 12.50
CA ASN A 92 -5.42 6.91 12.69
C ASN A 92 -5.66 5.91 11.54
N SER A 93 -6.62 6.21 10.64
CA SER A 93 -6.88 5.44 9.43
C SER A 93 -6.45 6.29 8.23
N HIS A 94 -5.19 6.13 7.81
CA HIS A 94 -4.59 6.97 6.77
C HIS A 94 -3.79 6.15 5.76
N LEU A 95 -3.56 6.74 4.60
CA LEU A 95 -2.56 6.28 3.64
C LEU A 95 -1.22 6.90 4.01
N CYS A 96 -0.14 6.12 4.00
CA CYS A 96 1.19 6.62 4.28
C CYS A 96 2.11 6.38 3.07
N PHE A 97 2.84 7.44 2.68
CA PHE A 97 3.85 7.37 1.62
C PHE A 97 5.17 7.90 2.14
N SER A 98 6.25 7.18 1.84
CA SER A 98 7.61 7.61 2.17
C SER A 98 8.21 8.42 1.01
N VAL A 99 8.93 9.48 1.37
CA VAL A 99 9.62 10.37 0.42
C VAL A 99 11.09 10.54 0.82
N ALA A 100 11.92 10.97 -0.11
CA ALA A 100 13.32 11.25 0.19
C ALA A 100 13.51 12.42 1.18
N SER A 101 12.58 13.38 1.19
CA SER A 101 12.63 14.56 2.05
C SER A 101 11.23 15.11 2.32
N VAL A 102 10.81 15.11 3.57
CA VAL A 102 9.57 15.75 4.03
C VAL A 102 9.64 17.27 3.80
N ASP A 103 10.80 17.90 4.02
CA ASP A 103 10.96 19.33 3.82
C ASP A 103 10.73 19.77 2.37
N GLU A 104 11.19 18.98 1.39
CA GLU A 104 10.90 19.22 -0.04
C GLU A 104 9.43 18.98 -0.39
N PHE A 105 8.80 17.99 0.22
CA PHE A 105 7.37 17.75 0.03
C PHE A 105 6.52 18.89 0.60
N ILE A 106 6.90 19.45 1.75
CA ILE A 106 6.26 20.64 2.36
C ILE A 106 6.27 21.82 1.38
N LYS A 107 7.37 22.09 0.68
CA LYS A 107 7.43 23.16 -0.33
C LYS A 107 6.41 22.95 -1.45
N ARG A 108 6.13 21.69 -1.83
CA ARG A 108 5.09 21.36 -2.81
C ARG A 108 3.70 21.67 -2.25
N LEU A 109 3.41 21.31 -1.00
CA LEU A 109 2.14 21.62 -0.34
C LEU A 109 1.92 23.13 -0.23
N ASP A 110 2.92 23.89 0.23
CA ASP A 110 2.85 25.35 0.38
C ASP A 110 2.64 26.04 -0.98
N LYS A 111 3.34 25.62 -2.02
CA LYS A 111 3.15 26.14 -3.40
C LYS A 111 1.72 25.98 -3.88
N ASN A 112 1.06 24.87 -3.51
CA ASN A 112 -0.31 24.55 -3.91
C ASN A 112 -1.35 24.95 -2.86
N LYS A 113 -0.92 25.65 -1.79
CA LYS A 113 -1.79 26.14 -0.70
C LYS A 113 -2.56 25.03 0.00
N ILE A 114 -1.96 23.84 0.12
CA ILE A 114 -2.54 22.72 0.86
C ILE A 114 -2.04 22.81 2.31
N GLU A 115 -2.99 22.84 3.24
CA GLU A 115 -2.69 22.83 4.66
C GLU A 115 -2.19 21.44 5.09
N TYR A 116 -1.19 21.42 5.94
CA TYR A 116 -0.70 20.22 6.61
C TYR A 116 -0.53 20.48 8.10
N GLU A 117 -0.40 19.42 8.87
CA GLU A 117 -0.26 19.48 10.31
C GLU A 117 0.64 18.34 10.83
N ASN A 118 1.11 18.46 12.06
CA ASN A 118 1.78 17.37 12.76
C ASN A 118 0.76 16.37 13.35
N TRP A 119 1.25 15.34 14.04
CA TRP A 119 0.37 14.36 14.69
C TRP A 119 -0.60 15.00 15.70
N ALA A 120 -0.13 15.98 16.46
CA ALA A 120 -0.93 16.68 17.48
C ALA A 120 -2.00 17.63 16.87
N GLY A 121 -1.99 17.85 15.55
CA GLY A 121 -2.92 18.77 14.88
C GLY A 121 -2.44 20.22 14.80
N GLU A 122 -1.17 20.48 15.11
CA GLU A 122 -0.59 21.81 14.94
C GLU A 122 -0.29 22.07 13.47
N LYS A 123 -0.93 23.11 12.92
CA LYS A 123 -0.79 23.49 11.52
C LYS A 123 0.64 23.92 11.19
N LYS A 124 1.07 23.56 9.96
CA LYS A 124 2.40 23.87 9.41
C LYS A 124 3.55 23.41 10.29
N SER A 125 3.32 22.32 11.01
CA SER A 125 4.29 21.70 11.91
C SER A 125 4.60 20.27 11.48
N VAL A 126 5.79 19.81 11.86
CA VAL A 126 6.30 18.46 11.58
C VAL A 126 6.30 17.67 12.88
N THR A 127 6.02 16.39 12.83
CA THR A 127 6.30 15.46 13.94
C THR A 127 7.67 14.85 13.73
N ASP A 128 8.56 14.97 14.71
CA ASP A 128 9.77 14.17 14.78
C ASP A 128 9.45 12.90 15.59
N ARG A 129 9.51 11.76 14.93
CA ARG A 129 9.29 10.44 15.57
C ARG A 129 10.50 10.06 16.41
N VAL A 130 10.29 9.22 17.43
CA VAL A 130 11.34 8.77 18.37
C VAL A 130 12.53 8.07 17.69
N ASP A 131 12.35 7.54 16.48
CA ASP A 131 13.37 6.91 15.64
C ASP A 131 14.00 7.87 14.62
N GLY A 132 13.69 9.18 14.73
CA GLY A 132 14.24 10.25 13.89
C GLY A 132 13.52 10.46 12.54
N VAL A 133 12.44 9.75 12.29
CA VAL A 133 11.63 9.93 11.07
C VAL A 133 10.76 11.17 11.22
N LYS A 134 10.79 12.06 10.23
CA LYS A 134 9.88 13.20 10.13
C LYS A 134 8.56 12.79 9.52
N GLN A 135 7.45 13.37 10.00
CA GLN A 135 6.10 13.07 9.51
C GLN A 135 5.23 14.33 9.45
N ILE A 136 4.40 14.40 8.42
CA ILE A 136 3.32 15.38 8.28
C ILE A 136 2.04 14.68 7.83
N TRP A 137 0.90 15.29 8.11
CA TRP A 137 -0.43 14.83 7.70
C TRP A 137 -1.20 15.92 6.99
N PHE A 138 -1.93 15.56 5.95
CA PHE A 138 -2.86 16.42 5.25
C PHE A 138 -4.02 15.59 4.72
N LYS A 139 -5.03 16.24 4.16
CA LYS A 139 -6.20 15.56 3.61
C LYS A 139 -6.23 15.67 2.10
N ASP A 140 -6.76 14.62 1.47
CA ASP A 140 -7.18 14.66 0.09
C ASP A 140 -8.51 15.44 -0.06
N PRO A 141 -9.02 15.67 -1.29
CA PRO A 141 -10.27 16.39 -1.53
C PRO A 141 -11.51 15.75 -0.88
N ASP A 142 -11.47 14.45 -0.62
CA ASP A 142 -12.57 13.67 -0.07
C ASP A 142 -12.46 13.43 1.44
N GLY A 143 -11.41 13.99 2.07
CA GLY A 143 -11.21 13.95 3.52
C GLY A 143 -10.38 12.77 4.01
N TYR A 144 -9.83 11.92 3.11
CA TYR A 144 -8.91 10.87 3.51
C TYR A 144 -7.60 11.46 4.02
N TRP A 145 -7.13 10.95 5.15
CA TRP A 145 -5.85 11.35 5.69
C TRP A 145 -4.69 10.71 4.94
N ILE A 146 -3.69 11.53 4.67
CA ILE A 146 -2.43 11.13 4.06
C ILE A 146 -1.31 11.52 5.01
N GLU A 147 -0.46 10.55 5.34
CA GLU A 147 0.82 10.77 5.99
C GLU A 147 1.93 10.80 4.92
N ILE A 148 2.83 11.75 5.03
CA ILE A 148 4.12 11.73 4.34
C ILE A 148 5.21 11.63 5.38
N ASN A 149 6.15 10.70 5.19
CA ASN A 149 7.32 10.57 6.04
C ASN A 149 8.61 10.35 5.22
N ASP A 150 9.75 10.46 5.87
CA ASP A 150 11.06 10.18 5.27
C ASP A 150 11.71 8.89 5.80
N ALA A 151 10.87 7.94 6.21
CA ALA A 151 11.34 6.63 6.63
C ALA A 151 12.12 5.97 5.48
N LYS A 152 13.35 5.54 5.77
CA LYS A 152 14.17 4.77 4.83
C LYS A 152 13.64 3.34 4.81
N GLU A 153 13.56 2.76 3.62
CA GLU A 153 13.25 1.33 3.51
C GLU A 153 14.24 0.53 4.36
N GLN A 154 13.70 -0.22 5.31
CA GLN A 154 14.49 -1.07 6.21
C GLN A 154 14.34 -2.56 5.87
N PHE A 155 13.79 -2.89 4.68
CA PHE A 155 13.47 -4.27 4.30
C PHE A 155 14.08 -4.66 2.97
#